data_e4f8a5432b1a3c85f15e0a7118b8453d
#
_entry.id   e4f8a5432b1a3c85f15e0a7118b8453d
#
_cell.length_a   1.000
_cell.length_b   1.000
_cell.length_c   1.000
_cell.angle_alpha   90.00
_cell.angle_beta   90.00
_cell.angle_gamma   90.00
#
_symmetry.space_group_name_H-M   'P 1'
#
loop_
_entity.id
_entity.type
_entity.pdbx_description
1 polymer ?
#
loop_
_entity_poly.entity_id
_entity_poly.type
_entity_poly.pdbx_seq_one_letter_code
_entity_poly.pdbx_strand_id
1 'polypeptide(L)'
;MALTVYSSKDNQWREYLNPLRGLTLERIVQHIEQGERGAFADLQWFYQAMEKSDALIATVVMRRRAALLACGWDVRTEEAPQDPVLAQEQAAFLRDQYDAVENLREAVAFLASASFRGFAHVEKHYGEGGDGVVRLEPVEQWFWCREGMFGEWTYNRDARS
;
A
#
# COMPACT_ATOMS: atom_id res chain seq x y z
N MET A 1 29.91 -25.36 0.45
CA MET A 1 28.82 -24.37 0.39
C MET A 1 28.22 -24.29 1.78
N ALA A 2 28.63 -23.30 2.61
CA ALA A 2 28.18 -23.19 3.98
C ALA A 2 26.79 -22.56 3.98
N LEU A 3 25.78 -23.31 4.42
CA LEU A 3 24.45 -22.79 4.72
C LEU A 3 24.59 -21.82 5.91
N THR A 4 24.52 -20.53 5.66
CA THR A 4 24.40 -19.52 6.72
C THR A 4 23.03 -19.70 7.33
N VAL A 5 22.94 -20.44 8.42
CA VAL A 5 21.74 -20.53 9.24
C VAL A 5 21.56 -19.15 9.88
N TYR A 6 20.70 -18.33 9.30
CA TYR A 6 20.24 -17.10 9.97
C TYR A 6 19.56 -17.51 11.27
N SER A 7 20.18 -17.15 12.37
CA SER A 7 19.62 -17.41 13.71
C SER A 7 18.24 -16.76 13.78
N SER A 8 17.24 -17.52 14.17
CA SER A 8 15.87 -17.01 14.42
C SER A 8 15.86 -15.85 15.44
N LYS A 9 16.94 -15.71 16.24
CA LYS A 9 17.15 -14.58 17.15
C LYS A 9 17.39 -13.26 16.43
N ASP A 10 18.08 -13.23 15.28
CA ASP A 10 18.33 -11.98 14.56
C ASP A 10 17.07 -11.44 13.89
N ASN A 11 16.17 -12.31 13.45
CA ASN A 11 14.85 -11.90 12.94
C ASN A 11 13.93 -11.46 14.08
N GLN A 12 13.89 -12.17 15.20
CA GLN A 12 13.10 -11.76 16.35
C GLN A 12 13.52 -10.40 16.92
N TRP A 13 14.82 -10.11 16.98
CA TRP A 13 15.32 -8.81 17.44
C TRP A 13 14.92 -7.66 16.54
N ARG A 14 14.77 -7.87 15.23
CA ARG A 14 14.33 -6.83 14.29
C ARG A 14 12.83 -6.59 14.33
N GLU A 15 12.02 -7.60 14.53
CA GLU A 15 10.59 -7.45 14.77
C GLU A 15 10.29 -6.72 16.10
N TYR A 16 11.13 -6.92 17.12
CA TYR A 16 10.99 -6.26 18.42
C TYR A 16 11.77 -4.95 18.58
N LEU A 17 12.63 -4.60 17.64
CA LEU A 17 13.27 -3.29 17.63
C LEU A 17 12.22 -2.23 17.30
N ASN A 18 11.65 -1.67 18.36
CA ASN A 18 10.82 -0.49 18.22
C ASN A 18 11.66 0.61 17.53
N PRO A 19 11.35 0.98 16.26
CA PRO A 19 12.10 1.99 15.53
C PRO A 19 12.05 3.37 16.19
N LEU A 20 11.13 3.56 17.14
CA LEU A 20 11.03 4.78 17.95
C LEU A 20 12.04 4.79 19.10
N ARG A 21 12.67 3.64 19.44
CA ARG A 21 13.62 3.55 20.54
C ARG A 21 14.95 4.22 20.15
N GLY A 22 15.36 5.21 20.94
CA GLY A 22 16.59 5.96 20.67
C GLY A 22 16.50 6.87 19.43
N LEU A 23 15.30 7.23 19.05
CA LEU A 23 15.05 8.15 17.95
C LEU A 23 15.52 9.54 18.32
N THR A 24 16.42 10.09 17.51
CA THR A 24 16.87 11.47 17.58
C THR A 24 16.30 12.28 16.42
N LEU A 25 16.24 13.60 16.56
CA LEU A 25 15.83 14.49 15.48
C LEU A 25 16.66 14.27 14.21
N GLU A 26 17.96 14.05 14.36
CA GLU A 26 18.87 13.80 13.26
C GLU A 26 18.49 12.52 12.49
N ARG A 27 18.14 11.42 13.19
CA ARG A 27 17.67 10.19 12.54
C ARG A 27 16.36 10.37 11.81
N ILE A 28 15.43 11.16 12.37
CA ILE A 28 14.17 11.49 11.68
C ILE A 28 14.46 12.22 10.36
N VAL A 29 15.33 13.24 10.41
CA VAL A 29 15.73 14.00 9.21
C VAL A 29 16.39 13.06 8.17
N GLN A 30 17.28 12.17 8.59
CA GLN A 30 17.89 11.19 7.70
C GLN A 30 16.87 10.27 7.02
N HIS A 31 15.85 9.77 7.76
CA HIS A 31 14.80 8.94 7.16
C HIS A 31 13.94 9.72 6.16
N ILE A 32 13.66 10.99 6.44
CA ILE A 32 12.94 11.86 5.51
C ILE A 32 13.76 12.08 4.23
N GLU A 33 15.05 12.44 4.36
CA GLU A 33 15.95 12.63 3.21
C GLU A 33 16.12 11.35 2.38
N GLN A 34 16.18 10.19 3.01
CA GLN A 34 16.20 8.91 2.31
C GLN A 34 14.91 8.68 1.53
N GLY A 35 13.76 9.00 2.13
CA GLY A 35 12.47 8.97 1.46
C GLY A 35 12.39 9.90 0.25
N GLU A 36 12.94 11.12 0.34
CA GLU A 36 13.02 12.05 -0.78
C GLU A 36 13.90 11.51 -1.93
N ARG A 37 14.89 10.70 -1.61
CA ARG A 37 15.74 10.00 -2.60
C ARG A 37 15.11 8.72 -3.15
N GLY A 38 13.93 8.34 -2.64
CA GLY A 38 13.17 7.18 -3.07
C GLY A 38 13.41 5.90 -2.28
N ALA A 39 14.21 5.93 -1.20
CA ALA A 39 14.42 4.82 -0.28
C ALA A 39 13.45 4.91 0.91
N PHE A 40 12.28 4.32 0.77
CA PHE A 40 11.18 4.53 1.71
C PHE A 40 11.15 3.55 2.89
N ALA A 41 11.87 2.43 2.85
CA ALA A 41 11.71 1.34 3.81
C ALA A 41 11.75 1.79 5.27
N ASP A 42 12.82 2.47 5.69
CA ASP A 42 13.00 2.90 7.09
C ASP A 42 11.92 3.91 7.52
N LEU A 43 11.55 4.83 6.63
CA LEU A 43 10.49 5.80 6.88
C LEU A 43 9.12 5.12 7.04
N GLN A 44 8.81 4.10 6.24
CA GLN A 44 7.57 3.36 6.33
C GLN A 44 7.49 2.49 7.60
N TRP A 45 8.59 1.89 8.01
CA TRP A 45 8.69 1.20 9.30
C TRP A 45 8.48 2.16 10.47
N PHE A 46 9.03 3.37 10.38
CA PHE A 46 8.81 4.41 11.37
C PHE A 46 7.33 4.81 11.47
N TYR A 47 6.67 5.07 10.33
CA TYR A 47 5.23 5.37 10.31
C TYR A 47 4.38 4.24 10.88
N GLN A 48 4.70 2.98 10.55
CA GLN A 48 4.00 1.84 11.13
C GLN A 48 4.14 1.77 12.66
N ALA A 49 5.35 2.03 13.17
CA ALA A 49 5.58 2.04 14.59
C ALA A 49 4.81 3.18 15.30
N MET A 50 4.72 4.35 14.67
CA MET A 50 3.90 5.45 15.18
C MET A 50 2.41 5.07 15.23
N GLU A 51 1.87 4.48 14.15
CA GLU A 51 0.48 4.02 14.11
C GLU A 51 0.17 2.99 15.23
N LYS A 52 1.12 2.09 15.50
CA LYS A 52 0.96 1.06 16.55
C LYS A 52 1.11 1.61 17.97
N SER A 53 1.87 2.68 18.15
CA SER A 53 2.25 3.20 19.48
C SER A 53 1.38 4.37 19.94
N ASP A 54 0.80 5.13 19.02
CA ASP A 54 -0.01 6.31 19.32
C ASP A 54 -1.49 6.04 19.04
N ALA A 55 -2.28 6.01 20.12
CA ALA A 55 -3.71 5.74 20.05
C ALA A 55 -4.49 6.82 19.27
N LEU A 56 -4.01 8.06 19.25
CA LEU A 56 -4.65 9.13 18.49
C LEU A 56 -4.44 8.95 16.99
N ILE A 57 -3.20 8.66 16.58
CA ILE A 57 -2.87 8.36 15.18
C ILE A 57 -3.66 7.13 14.72
N ALA A 58 -3.63 6.04 15.49
CA ALA A 58 -4.39 4.84 15.18
C ALA A 58 -5.89 5.13 15.01
N THR A 59 -6.48 5.94 15.89
CA THR A 59 -7.89 6.33 15.82
C THR A 59 -8.20 7.13 14.56
N VAL A 60 -7.37 8.11 14.19
CA VAL A 60 -7.57 8.92 13.00
C VAL A 60 -7.46 8.08 11.73
N VAL A 61 -6.46 7.19 11.64
CA VAL A 61 -6.31 6.24 10.53
C VAL A 61 -7.54 5.34 10.41
N MET A 62 -7.99 4.74 11.51
CA MET A 62 -9.18 3.89 11.53
C MET A 62 -10.45 4.63 11.10
N ARG A 63 -10.66 5.85 11.57
CA ARG A 63 -11.84 6.67 11.21
C ARG A 63 -11.86 7.00 9.72
N ARG A 64 -10.72 7.40 9.15
CA ARG A 64 -10.63 7.68 7.70
C ARG A 64 -10.90 6.43 6.87
N ARG A 65 -10.33 5.29 7.26
CA ARG A 65 -10.59 4.01 6.61
C ARG A 65 -12.05 3.63 6.68
N ALA A 66 -12.66 3.74 7.87
CA ALA A 66 -14.08 3.44 8.06
C ALA A 66 -14.98 4.38 7.24
N ALA A 67 -14.68 5.68 7.20
CA ALA A 67 -15.43 6.65 6.40
C ALA A 67 -15.36 6.31 4.90
N LEU A 68 -14.17 5.97 4.37
CA LEU A 68 -14.02 5.56 2.97
C LEU A 68 -14.80 4.29 2.67
N LEU A 69 -14.74 3.29 3.55
CA LEU A 69 -15.45 2.03 3.38
C LEU A 69 -16.98 2.13 3.56
N ALA A 70 -17.45 3.21 4.19
CA ALA A 70 -18.87 3.51 4.30
C ALA A 70 -19.43 4.23 3.06
N CYS A 71 -18.55 4.81 2.22
CA CYS A 71 -18.97 5.41 0.96
C CYS A 71 -19.36 4.32 -0.03
N GLY A 72 -20.53 4.47 -0.65
CA GLY A 72 -20.87 3.69 -1.83
C GLY A 72 -20.02 4.12 -3.02
N TRP A 73 -19.77 3.21 -3.93
CA TRP A 73 -19.09 3.51 -5.20
C TRP A 73 -19.98 3.06 -6.37
N ASP A 74 -19.80 3.72 -7.49
CA ASP A 74 -20.50 3.38 -8.73
C ASP A 74 -19.62 3.77 -9.92
N VAL A 75 -19.73 3.03 -11.01
CA VAL A 75 -19.10 3.34 -12.29
C VAL A 75 -20.11 4.14 -13.12
N ARG A 76 -19.77 5.38 -13.44
CA ARG A 76 -20.63 6.26 -14.24
C ARG A 76 -19.99 6.57 -15.58
N THR A 77 -20.83 6.69 -16.56
CA THR A 77 -20.45 7.21 -17.87
C THR A 77 -20.27 8.72 -17.81
N GLU A 78 -19.52 9.27 -18.75
CA GLU A 78 -19.46 10.71 -18.98
C GLU A 78 -20.87 11.28 -19.29
N GLU A 79 -21.11 12.56 -18.93
CA GLU A 79 -22.43 13.19 -19.12
C GLU A 79 -22.85 13.26 -20.61
N ALA A 80 -21.91 13.40 -21.54
CA ALA A 80 -22.17 13.49 -22.97
C ALA A 80 -21.15 12.64 -23.78
N PRO A 81 -21.23 11.30 -23.68
CA PRO A 81 -20.32 10.43 -24.41
C PRO A 81 -20.60 10.47 -25.93
N GLN A 82 -19.55 10.31 -26.73
CA GLN A 82 -19.68 10.27 -28.20
C GLN A 82 -20.57 9.10 -28.66
N ASP A 83 -20.47 7.97 -27.99
CA ASP A 83 -21.32 6.80 -28.19
C ASP A 83 -21.94 6.38 -26.84
N PRO A 84 -23.19 6.76 -26.57
CA PRO A 84 -23.86 6.46 -25.32
C PRO A 84 -24.06 4.94 -25.07
N VAL A 85 -24.25 4.16 -26.13
CA VAL A 85 -24.48 2.71 -26.03
C VAL A 85 -23.19 2.03 -25.59
N LEU A 86 -22.10 2.30 -26.30
CA LEU A 86 -20.78 1.76 -25.97
C LEU A 86 -20.34 2.20 -24.56
N ALA A 87 -20.58 3.45 -24.18
CA ALA A 87 -20.23 3.94 -22.85
C ALA A 87 -20.99 3.19 -21.73
N GLN A 88 -22.27 2.87 -21.94
CA GLN A 88 -23.05 2.08 -20.99
C GLN A 88 -22.56 0.63 -20.90
N GLU A 89 -22.25 0.01 -22.03
CA GLU A 89 -21.69 -1.35 -22.07
C GLU A 89 -20.34 -1.41 -21.34
N GLN A 90 -19.47 -0.43 -21.57
CA GLN A 90 -18.18 -0.33 -20.86
C GLN A 90 -18.37 -0.12 -19.36
N ALA A 91 -19.32 0.73 -18.94
CA ALA A 91 -19.59 0.95 -17.52
C ALA A 91 -20.15 -0.31 -16.85
N ALA A 92 -21.04 -1.05 -17.53
CA ALA A 92 -21.55 -2.32 -17.04
C ALA A 92 -20.44 -3.35 -16.91
N PHE A 93 -19.60 -3.51 -17.94
CA PHE A 93 -18.46 -4.40 -17.92
C PHE A 93 -17.49 -4.09 -16.76
N LEU A 94 -17.13 -2.81 -16.56
CA LEU A 94 -16.26 -2.41 -15.46
C LEU A 94 -16.90 -2.69 -14.10
N ARG A 95 -18.21 -2.47 -13.95
CA ARG A 95 -18.93 -2.77 -12.71
C ARG A 95 -18.87 -4.26 -12.40
N ASP A 96 -19.14 -5.11 -13.39
CA ASP A 96 -19.05 -6.57 -13.24
C ASP A 96 -17.63 -7.02 -12.89
N GLN A 97 -16.60 -6.39 -13.49
CA GLN A 97 -15.20 -6.68 -13.17
C GLN A 97 -14.85 -6.32 -11.73
N TYR A 98 -15.29 -5.15 -11.23
CA TYR A 98 -15.04 -4.77 -9.84
C TYR A 98 -15.82 -5.62 -8.83
N ASP A 99 -17.04 -6.02 -9.16
CA ASP A 99 -17.87 -6.90 -8.32
C ASP A 99 -17.28 -8.32 -8.25
N ALA A 100 -16.55 -8.74 -9.27
CA ALA A 100 -15.86 -10.03 -9.29
C ALA A 100 -14.57 -10.07 -8.44
N VAL A 101 -14.04 -8.92 -8.01
CA VAL A 101 -12.84 -8.90 -7.16
C VAL A 101 -13.16 -9.36 -5.75
N GLU A 102 -12.63 -10.52 -5.35
CA GLU A 102 -12.94 -11.18 -4.07
C GLU A 102 -12.68 -10.31 -2.84
N ASN A 103 -11.61 -9.53 -2.85
CA ASN A 103 -11.15 -8.73 -1.72
C ASN A 103 -11.14 -7.22 -1.99
N LEU A 104 -12.01 -6.72 -2.86
CA LEU A 104 -12.04 -5.30 -3.23
C LEU A 104 -12.11 -4.38 -2.01
N ARG A 105 -12.94 -4.70 -1.03
CA ARG A 105 -13.11 -3.92 0.19
C ARG A 105 -11.82 -3.84 1.02
N GLU A 106 -11.09 -4.93 1.14
CA GLU A 106 -9.81 -5.00 1.85
C GLU A 106 -8.72 -4.22 1.11
N ALA A 107 -8.66 -4.37 -0.21
CA ALA A 107 -7.74 -3.64 -1.06
C ALA A 107 -7.98 -2.12 -0.97
N VAL A 108 -9.23 -1.66 -1.02
CA VAL A 108 -9.58 -0.25 -0.84
C VAL A 108 -9.20 0.25 0.55
N ALA A 109 -9.43 -0.56 1.59
CA ALA A 109 -9.01 -0.23 2.96
C ALA A 109 -7.49 -0.09 3.09
N PHE A 110 -6.73 -0.92 2.38
CA PHE A 110 -5.27 -0.81 2.33
C PHE A 110 -4.83 0.43 1.53
N LEU A 111 -5.41 0.66 0.35
CA LEU A 111 -5.11 1.85 -0.47
C LEU A 111 -5.38 3.16 0.26
N ALA A 112 -6.35 3.18 1.19
CA ALA A 112 -6.61 4.33 2.04
C ALA A 112 -5.41 4.72 2.92
N SER A 113 -4.47 3.79 3.18
CA SER A 113 -3.24 4.07 3.92
C SER A 113 -2.33 5.07 3.22
N ALA A 114 -2.45 5.22 1.89
CA ALA A 114 -1.70 6.20 1.11
C ALA A 114 -1.89 7.63 1.62
N SER A 115 -3.03 7.95 2.25
CA SER A 115 -3.29 9.26 2.83
C SER A 115 -2.36 9.62 4.00
N PHE A 116 -1.73 8.62 4.64
CA PHE A 116 -0.78 8.78 5.74
C PHE A 116 0.63 8.40 5.35
N ARG A 117 0.76 7.37 4.50
CA ARG A 117 2.03 6.78 4.09
C ARG A 117 2.62 7.41 2.83
N GLY A 118 1.83 8.24 2.11
CA GLY A 118 2.21 8.87 0.86
C GLY A 118 1.89 8.05 -0.38
N PHE A 119 1.89 6.73 -0.27
CA PHE A 119 1.57 5.80 -1.36
C PHE A 119 1.07 4.45 -0.84
N ALA A 120 0.39 3.70 -1.70
CA ALA A 120 0.04 2.32 -1.48
C ALA A 120 -0.08 1.61 -2.84
N HIS A 121 0.34 0.36 -2.91
CA HIS A 121 0.29 -0.45 -4.13
C HIS A 121 -0.35 -1.78 -3.84
N VAL A 122 -1.08 -2.29 -4.83
CA VAL A 122 -1.65 -3.62 -4.82
C VAL A 122 -1.16 -4.39 -6.05
N GLU A 123 -0.91 -5.66 -5.89
CA GLU A 123 -0.63 -6.57 -6.98
C GLU A 123 -1.94 -7.11 -7.54
N LYS A 124 -2.05 -7.18 -8.88
CA LYS A 124 -3.23 -7.69 -9.56
C LYS A 124 -3.04 -9.15 -9.86
N HIS A 125 -3.94 -9.98 -9.35
CA HIS A 125 -4.04 -11.39 -9.71
C HIS A 125 -5.19 -11.58 -10.68
N TYR A 126 -4.86 -12.18 -11.82
CA TYR A 126 -5.82 -12.45 -12.89
C TYR A 126 -6.36 -13.87 -12.78
N GLY A 127 -7.59 -14.08 -13.21
CA GLY A 127 -8.23 -15.39 -13.28
C GLY A 127 -7.56 -16.33 -14.28
N GLU A 128 -7.95 -17.60 -14.26
CA GLU A 128 -7.52 -18.59 -15.25
C GLU A 128 -7.98 -18.14 -16.66
N GLY A 129 -7.03 -17.96 -17.58
CA GLY A 129 -7.30 -17.44 -18.92
C GLY A 129 -7.08 -15.93 -19.08
N GLY A 130 -6.81 -15.19 -18.02
CA GLY A 130 -6.60 -13.73 -18.07
C GLY A 130 -7.89 -12.90 -18.12
N ASP A 131 -9.03 -13.51 -17.82
CA ASP A 131 -10.38 -12.94 -17.96
C ASP A 131 -10.79 -11.97 -16.83
N GLY A 132 -9.87 -11.10 -16.41
CA GLY A 132 -10.14 -10.07 -15.42
C GLY A 132 -9.35 -10.24 -14.13
N VAL A 133 -9.39 -9.21 -13.30
CA VAL A 133 -8.73 -9.19 -12.00
C VAL A 133 -9.62 -9.86 -10.97
N VAL A 134 -9.16 -10.97 -10.39
CA VAL A 134 -9.92 -11.72 -9.38
C VAL A 134 -9.54 -11.33 -7.95
N ARG A 135 -8.31 -10.81 -7.75
CA ARG A 135 -7.81 -10.43 -6.44
C ARG A 135 -6.82 -9.28 -6.53
N LEU A 136 -6.82 -8.42 -5.54
CA LEU A 136 -5.89 -7.30 -5.37
C LEU A 136 -5.08 -7.53 -4.08
N GLU A 137 -3.87 -8.05 -4.21
CA GLU A 137 -3.04 -8.35 -3.04
C GLU A 137 -2.32 -7.08 -2.54
N PRO A 138 -2.52 -6.67 -1.28
CA PRO A 138 -1.80 -5.57 -0.69
C PRO A 138 -0.30 -5.84 -0.63
N VAL A 139 0.51 -4.89 -1.10
CA VAL A 139 1.97 -4.95 -0.99
C VAL A 139 2.43 -3.84 -0.06
N GLU A 140 3.05 -4.23 1.04
CA GLU A 140 3.48 -3.30 2.07
C GLU A 140 4.47 -2.26 1.55
N GLN A 141 4.37 -1.03 2.05
CA GLN A 141 5.06 0.12 1.51
C GLN A 141 6.59 0.03 1.58
N TRP A 142 7.16 -0.68 2.54
CA TRP A 142 8.63 -0.85 2.67
C TRP A 142 9.25 -1.72 1.57
N PHE A 143 8.45 -2.45 0.81
CA PHE A 143 8.92 -3.21 -0.35
C PHE A 143 9.11 -2.36 -1.59
N TRP A 144 8.74 -1.09 -1.57
CA TRP A 144 8.80 -0.22 -2.73
C TRP A 144 9.91 0.80 -2.60
N CYS A 145 10.57 1.07 -3.71
CA CYS A 145 11.53 2.16 -3.87
C CYS A 145 11.40 2.77 -5.27
N ARG A 146 12.01 3.91 -5.46
CA ARG A 146 12.13 4.55 -6.77
C ARG A 146 13.41 5.37 -6.82
N GLU A 147 13.86 5.76 -8.01
CA GLU A 147 15.00 6.65 -8.17
C GLU A 147 14.53 8.11 -8.03
N GLY A 148 14.93 8.73 -6.93
CA GLY A 148 14.51 10.10 -6.58
C GLY A 148 13.01 10.26 -6.36
N MET A 149 12.52 11.49 -6.49
CA MET A 149 11.12 11.82 -6.18
C MET A 149 10.13 11.40 -7.30
N PHE A 150 10.58 11.27 -8.54
CA PHE A 150 9.73 11.07 -9.72
C PHE A 150 10.11 9.85 -10.56
N GLY A 151 11.08 9.05 -10.12
CA GLY A 151 11.47 7.82 -10.81
C GLY A 151 10.37 6.76 -10.81
N GLU A 152 10.53 5.75 -11.65
CA GLU A 152 9.61 4.63 -11.71
C GLU A 152 9.67 3.81 -10.42
N TRP A 153 8.51 3.27 -10.04
CA TRP A 153 8.41 2.39 -8.88
C TRP A 153 9.05 1.04 -9.18
N THR A 154 9.92 0.62 -8.29
CA THR A 154 10.60 -0.67 -8.38
C THR A 154 10.52 -1.39 -7.05
N TYR A 155 10.72 -2.71 -7.10
CA TYR A 155 10.72 -3.53 -5.90
C TYR A 155 12.05 -3.35 -5.14
N ASN A 156 11.96 -3.07 -3.85
CA ASN A 156 13.13 -2.98 -2.99
C ASN A 156 13.62 -4.40 -2.64
N ARG A 157 14.66 -4.87 -3.32
CA ARG A 157 15.23 -6.21 -3.12
C ARG A 157 15.88 -6.40 -1.75
N ASP A 158 16.24 -5.31 -1.09
CA ASP A 158 16.88 -5.31 0.23
C ASP A 158 15.85 -5.16 1.36
N ALA A 159 14.57 -4.94 1.02
CA ALA A 159 13.51 -4.92 1.99
C ALA A 159 13.34 -6.31 2.59
N ARG A 160 13.31 -6.35 3.90
CA ARG A 160 13.11 -7.58 4.67
C ARG A 160 11.69 -7.60 5.20
N SER A 161 11.04 -8.72 4.95
CA SER A 161 9.75 -9.07 5.55
C SER A 161 9.86 -9.35 7.03
#